data_e5eee09193a2eb24736618e6e3469d5c
#
_entry.id   e5eee09193a2eb24736618e6e3469d5c
#
_cell.length_a   1.000
_cell.length_b   1.000
_cell.length_c   1.000
_cell.angle_alpha   90.00
_cell.angle_beta   90.00
_cell.angle_gamma   90.00
#
_symmetry.space_group_name_H-M   'P 1'
#
loop_
_entity.id
_entity.type
_entity.pdbx_description
1 polymer ?
#
loop_
_entity_poly.entity_id
_entity_poly.type
_entity_poly.pdbx_seq_one_letter_code
_entity_poly.pdbx_strand_id
1 'polypeptide(L)'
;MTLVLSNAEIAEIVTMKDCVDSLEDAFLELAEGRGAFRRRSDICTPSGHESGGMYALKSMDGVIPKLGVGAIRINSDILTFPEINGFLRRVKVPAAPNKRYTGLVLLFSTKTGEPLAIFPDGMIQPMRVAATSALGAKCLARENAEVVTILGSGWQARSQVRAIVCVRNVKEIRCYSTRSEMREAFANEMSPGDVTFVRTSAAYFPLSVLIA
;
A
#
# COMPACT_ATOMS: atom_id res chain seq x y z
N MET A 1 -21.24 8.23 -18.24
CA MET A 1 -21.53 6.85 -17.71
C MET A 1 -20.47 6.53 -16.65
N THR A 2 -20.88 6.16 -15.45
CA THR A 2 -19.96 5.80 -14.35
C THR A 2 -19.55 4.34 -14.45
N LEU A 3 -18.24 4.06 -14.40
CA LEU A 3 -17.72 2.69 -14.39
C LEU A 3 -17.81 2.11 -12.96
N VAL A 4 -18.18 0.84 -12.87
CA VAL A 4 -18.10 0.08 -11.60
C VAL A 4 -17.13 -1.08 -11.85
N LEU A 5 -15.96 -1.03 -11.19
CA LEU A 5 -14.87 -1.97 -11.43
C LEU A 5 -14.65 -2.87 -10.22
N SER A 6 -14.29 -4.11 -10.47
CA SER A 6 -13.86 -5.07 -9.47
C SER A 6 -12.35 -4.99 -9.19
N ASN A 7 -11.88 -5.62 -8.10
CA ASN A 7 -10.43 -5.78 -7.85
C ASN A 7 -9.72 -6.56 -8.98
N ALA A 8 -10.39 -7.49 -9.64
CA ALA A 8 -9.82 -8.27 -10.74
C ALA A 8 -9.57 -7.38 -11.96
N GLU A 9 -10.55 -6.59 -12.36
CA GLU A 9 -10.41 -5.65 -13.48
C GLU A 9 -9.34 -4.59 -13.19
N ILE A 10 -9.26 -4.07 -11.95
CA ILE A 10 -8.18 -3.15 -11.56
C ILE A 10 -6.81 -3.82 -11.69
N ALA A 11 -6.69 -5.11 -11.31
CA ALA A 11 -5.43 -5.84 -11.42
C ALA A 11 -4.96 -6.05 -12.86
N GLU A 12 -5.89 -6.10 -13.82
CA GLU A 12 -5.59 -6.19 -15.25
C GLU A 12 -5.17 -4.85 -15.87
N ILE A 13 -5.70 -3.74 -15.33
CA ILE A 13 -5.50 -2.40 -15.88
C ILE A 13 -4.25 -1.71 -15.32
N VAL A 14 -3.95 -1.86 -14.01
CA VAL A 14 -2.96 -1.06 -13.30
C VAL A 14 -1.72 -1.87 -12.99
N THR A 15 -0.57 -1.44 -13.51
CA THR A 15 0.74 -2.01 -13.15
C THR A 15 1.37 -1.25 -11.96
N MET A 16 2.37 -1.87 -11.32
CA MET A 16 3.12 -1.20 -10.25
C MET A 16 3.88 0.03 -10.79
N LYS A 17 4.38 -0.06 -12.03
CA LYS A 17 5.06 1.07 -12.66
C LYS A 17 4.12 2.25 -12.86
N ASP A 18 2.92 2.03 -13.38
CA ASP A 18 1.91 3.09 -13.53
C ASP A 18 1.60 3.76 -12.19
N CYS A 19 1.55 2.96 -11.12
CA CYS A 19 1.29 3.47 -9.78
C CYS A 19 2.45 4.35 -9.28
N VAL A 20 3.71 3.98 -9.55
CA VAL A 20 4.89 4.79 -9.20
C VAL A 20 4.88 6.09 -10.00
N ASP A 21 4.71 6.03 -11.31
CA ASP A 21 4.75 7.20 -12.20
C ASP A 21 3.60 8.19 -11.87
N SER A 22 2.39 7.68 -11.66
CA SER A 22 1.24 8.52 -11.30
C SER A 22 1.40 9.20 -9.94
N LEU A 23 2.01 8.51 -8.95
CA LEU A 23 2.27 9.11 -7.65
C LEU A 23 3.40 10.14 -7.70
N GLU A 24 4.44 9.93 -8.51
CA GLU A 24 5.49 10.92 -8.74
C GLU A 24 4.88 12.22 -9.29
N ASP A 25 4.07 12.12 -10.34
CA ASP A 25 3.33 13.27 -10.90
C ASP A 25 2.46 13.95 -9.85
N ALA A 26 1.71 13.17 -9.06
CA ALA A 26 0.84 13.72 -8.03
C ALA A 26 1.60 14.46 -6.93
N PHE A 27 2.75 13.94 -6.49
CA PHE A 27 3.61 14.63 -5.50
C PHE A 27 4.23 15.91 -6.05
N LEU A 28 4.64 15.92 -7.32
CA LEU A 28 5.13 17.12 -7.98
C LEU A 28 4.03 18.19 -8.08
N GLU A 29 2.83 17.83 -8.51
CA GLU A 29 1.69 18.76 -8.57
C GLU A 29 1.35 19.34 -7.18
N LEU A 30 1.41 18.51 -6.13
CA LEU A 30 1.21 18.97 -4.76
C LEU A 30 2.31 19.93 -4.29
N ALA A 31 3.58 19.61 -4.58
CA ALA A 31 4.73 20.44 -4.21
C ALA A 31 4.68 21.82 -4.88
N GLU A 32 4.15 21.88 -6.08
CA GLU A 32 3.98 23.13 -6.85
C GLU A 32 2.66 23.85 -6.56
N GLY A 33 1.87 23.34 -5.60
CA GLY A 33 0.61 23.97 -5.18
C GLY A 33 -0.55 23.84 -6.19
N ARG A 34 -0.41 22.99 -7.21
CA ARG A 34 -1.46 22.76 -8.21
C ARG A 34 -2.41 21.64 -7.86
N GLY A 35 -2.04 20.78 -6.90
CA GLY A 35 -2.91 19.76 -6.34
C GLY A 35 -3.44 20.17 -4.97
N ALA A 36 -4.52 19.57 -4.53
CA ALA A 36 -5.08 19.77 -3.20
C ALA A 36 -5.50 18.44 -2.57
N PHE A 37 -5.37 18.34 -1.26
CA PHE A 37 -5.87 17.20 -0.51
C PHE A 37 -6.35 17.60 0.88
N ARG A 38 -7.24 16.81 1.44
CA ARG A 38 -7.66 16.92 2.82
C ARG A 38 -6.98 15.83 3.66
N ARG A 39 -6.56 16.19 4.87
CA ARG A 39 -6.07 15.22 5.84
C ARG A 39 -7.14 14.17 6.13
N ARG A 40 -6.70 12.93 6.39
CA ARG A 40 -7.61 11.84 6.75
C ARG A 40 -8.52 12.23 7.90
N SER A 41 -9.82 11.98 7.72
CA SER A 41 -10.84 12.11 8.76
C SER A 41 -11.20 10.71 9.25
N ASP A 42 -11.19 10.51 10.57
CA ASP A 42 -11.56 9.26 11.23
C ASP A 42 -12.74 9.55 12.18
N ILE A 43 -13.86 8.84 11.97
CA ILE A 43 -15.01 8.83 12.87
C ILE A 43 -15.02 7.46 13.53
N CYS A 44 -14.94 7.42 14.86
CA CYS A 44 -14.88 6.19 15.62
C CYS A 44 -16.00 6.12 16.65
N THR A 45 -16.65 4.95 16.78
CA THR A 45 -17.67 4.66 17.79
C THR A 45 -17.47 3.23 18.32
N PRO A 46 -18.06 2.86 19.47
CA PRO A 46 -18.13 1.46 19.86
C PRO A 46 -18.75 0.61 18.75
N SER A 47 -18.19 -0.57 18.52
CA SER A 47 -18.70 -1.50 17.51
C SER A 47 -19.80 -2.38 18.08
N GLY A 48 -20.85 -2.64 17.29
CA GLY A 48 -21.84 -3.69 17.57
C GLY A 48 -21.40 -5.09 17.12
N HIS A 49 -20.16 -5.26 16.65
CA HIS A 49 -19.65 -6.57 16.23
C HIS A 49 -19.46 -7.51 17.44
N GLU A 50 -19.67 -8.81 17.24
CA GLU A 50 -19.55 -9.84 18.29
C GLU A 50 -18.17 -9.85 19.00
N SER A 51 -17.10 -9.51 18.27
CA SER A 51 -15.75 -9.36 18.83
C SER A 51 -15.56 -8.07 19.64
N GLY A 52 -16.60 -7.25 19.79
CA GLY A 52 -16.47 -5.93 20.40
C GLY A 52 -15.56 -4.99 19.61
N GLY A 53 -14.92 -4.05 20.31
CA GLY A 53 -13.99 -3.11 19.73
C GLY A 53 -14.64 -1.82 19.22
N MET A 54 -14.05 -1.22 18.21
CA MET A 54 -14.50 0.06 17.65
C MET A 54 -14.81 -0.06 16.16
N TYR A 55 -15.90 0.53 15.73
CA TYR A 55 -16.15 0.84 14.33
C TYR A 55 -15.41 2.12 13.94
N ALA A 56 -14.76 2.13 12.80
CA ALA A 56 -14.06 3.30 12.28
C ALA A 56 -14.41 3.54 10.82
N LEU A 57 -15.07 4.67 10.54
CA LEU A 57 -15.27 5.19 9.19
C LEU A 57 -14.21 6.24 8.92
N LYS A 58 -13.49 6.07 7.80
CA LYS A 58 -12.37 6.94 7.43
C LYS A 58 -12.53 7.43 6.01
N SER A 59 -12.24 8.71 5.79
CA SER A 59 -12.20 9.29 4.45
C SER A 59 -10.89 10.02 4.20
N MET A 60 -10.48 10.00 2.93
CA MET A 60 -9.33 10.72 2.40
C MET A 60 -9.67 11.20 1.01
N ASP A 61 -9.45 12.45 0.72
CA ASP A 61 -9.78 13.03 -0.57
C ASP A 61 -8.64 13.90 -1.10
N GLY A 62 -8.54 13.96 -2.40
CA GLY A 62 -7.57 14.78 -3.11
C GLY A 62 -7.99 15.05 -4.55
N VAL A 63 -7.43 16.10 -5.08
CA VAL A 63 -7.68 16.56 -6.45
C VAL A 63 -6.34 16.87 -7.11
N ILE A 64 -6.13 16.31 -8.28
CA ILE A 64 -4.97 16.60 -9.14
C ILE A 64 -5.49 17.08 -10.50
N PRO A 65 -5.57 18.39 -10.72
CA PRO A 65 -6.14 18.98 -11.94
C PRO A 65 -5.43 18.52 -13.21
N LYS A 66 -4.10 18.31 -13.17
CA LYS A 66 -3.32 17.78 -14.30
C LYS A 66 -3.86 16.43 -14.80
N LEU A 67 -4.28 15.56 -13.89
CA LEU A 67 -4.88 14.27 -14.22
C LEU A 67 -6.37 14.37 -14.57
N GLY A 68 -6.98 15.54 -14.38
CA GLY A 68 -8.38 15.77 -14.64
C GLY A 68 -9.32 15.08 -13.65
N VAL A 69 -8.83 14.65 -12.47
CA VAL A 69 -9.59 13.86 -11.50
C VAL A 69 -9.53 14.40 -10.08
N GLY A 70 -10.65 14.28 -9.39
CA GLY A 70 -10.76 14.29 -7.95
C GLY A 70 -11.14 12.90 -7.46
N ALA A 71 -10.62 12.50 -6.29
CA ALA A 71 -10.85 11.19 -5.72
C ALA A 71 -11.24 11.27 -4.26
N ILE A 72 -12.17 10.40 -3.84
CA ILE A 72 -12.47 10.12 -2.44
C ILE A 72 -12.22 8.65 -2.18
N ARG A 73 -11.43 8.35 -1.16
CA ARG A 73 -11.24 7.00 -0.65
C ARG A 73 -11.93 6.88 0.71
N ILE A 74 -12.81 5.89 0.84
CA ILE A 74 -13.55 5.59 2.06
C ILE A 74 -13.14 4.21 2.56
N ASN A 75 -12.83 4.09 3.86
CA ASN A 75 -12.64 2.82 4.54
C ASN A 75 -13.63 2.66 5.68
N SER A 76 -14.19 1.47 5.80
CA SER A 76 -15.05 1.03 6.89
C SER A 76 -14.36 -0.14 7.58
N ASP A 77 -13.96 0.04 8.84
CA ASP A 77 -13.17 -0.93 9.58
C ASP A 77 -13.80 -1.24 10.94
N ILE A 78 -13.75 -2.49 11.37
CA ILE A 78 -13.91 -2.88 12.77
C ILE A 78 -12.53 -3.13 13.35
N LEU A 79 -12.21 -2.45 14.43
CA LEU A 79 -10.92 -2.48 15.10
C LEU A 79 -11.06 -3.18 16.44
N THR A 80 -10.29 -4.23 16.66
CA THR A 80 -10.17 -4.91 17.96
C THR A 80 -8.77 -4.74 18.52
N PHE A 81 -8.62 -4.97 19.81
CA PHE A 81 -7.36 -4.79 20.52
C PHE A 81 -7.00 -6.04 21.34
N PRO A 82 -6.80 -7.21 20.69
CA PRO A 82 -6.40 -8.42 21.41
C PRO A 82 -5.00 -8.24 22.02
N GLU A 83 -4.80 -8.90 23.15
CA GLU A 83 -3.47 -9.07 23.73
C GLU A 83 -2.75 -10.22 22.99
N ILE A 84 -1.60 -9.93 22.41
CA ILE A 84 -0.78 -10.90 21.68
C ILE A 84 0.64 -10.79 22.23
N ASN A 85 1.12 -11.87 22.85
CA ASN A 85 2.43 -11.95 23.50
C ASN A 85 2.65 -10.84 24.57
N GLY A 86 1.64 -10.57 25.40
CA GLY A 86 1.69 -9.55 26.46
C GLY A 86 1.56 -8.11 26.00
N PHE A 87 1.25 -7.87 24.73
CA PHE A 87 1.05 -6.53 24.17
C PHE A 87 -0.33 -6.39 23.51
N LEU A 88 -1.01 -5.28 23.80
CA LEU A 88 -2.22 -4.92 23.08
C LEU A 88 -1.90 -4.62 21.61
N ARG A 89 -2.52 -5.36 20.70
CA ARG A 89 -2.35 -5.20 19.27
C ARG A 89 -3.63 -4.71 18.62
N ARG A 90 -3.50 -3.62 17.84
CA ARG A 90 -4.61 -3.18 17.00
C ARG A 90 -4.76 -4.11 15.80
N VAL A 91 -5.87 -4.82 15.74
CA VAL A 91 -6.20 -5.77 14.66
C VAL A 91 -7.50 -5.32 13.99
N LYS A 92 -7.55 -5.41 12.68
CA LYS A 92 -8.77 -5.20 11.91
C LYS A 92 -9.50 -6.52 11.74
N VAL A 93 -10.81 -6.52 11.98
CA VAL A 93 -11.67 -7.66 11.66
C VAL A 93 -11.82 -7.72 10.14
N PRO A 94 -11.58 -8.88 9.50
CA PRO A 94 -11.82 -9.04 8.08
C PRO A 94 -13.29 -8.82 7.72
N ALA A 95 -13.55 -8.05 6.67
CA ALA A 95 -14.91 -7.80 6.19
C ALA A 95 -15.59 -9.05 5.58
N ALA A 96 -14.80 -10.02 5.14
CA ALA A 96 -15.27 -11.31 4.61
C ALA A 96 -14.13 -12.33 4.69
N PRO A 97 -14.43 -13.66 4.62
CA PRO A 97 -13.41 -14.68 4.54
C PRO A 97 -12.39 -14.38 3.44
N ASN A 98 -11.10 -14.47 3.77
CA ASN A 98 -9.97 -14.17 2.88
C ASN A 98 -9.85 -12.71 2.38
N LYS A 99 -10.73 -11.80 2.82
CA LYS A 99 -10.65 -10.36 2.50
C LYS A 99 -10.30 -9.58 3.76
N ARG A 100 -9.22 -8.81 3.70
CA ARG A 100 -8.71 -8.08 4.87
C ARG A 100 -9.42 -6.76 5.11
N TYR A 101 -9.84 -6.08 4.04
CA TYR A 101 -10.38 -4.73 4.13
C TYR A 101 -11.48 -4.53 3.09
N THR A 102 -12.42 -3.66 3.43
CA THR A 102 -13.39 -3.13 2.48
C THR A 102 -13.24 -1.62 2.49
N GLY A 103 -12.76 -1.09 1.39
CA GLY A 103 -12.71 0.35 1.12
C GLY A 103 -13.15 0.57 -0.31
N LEU A 104 -13.68 1.75 -0.58
CA LEU A 104 -14.11 2.20 -1.89
C LEU A 104 -13.31 3.43 -2.31
N VAL A 105 -13.04 3.52 -3.59
CA VAL A 105 -12.54 4.73 -4.26
C VAL A 105 -13.63 5.21 -5.22
N LEU A 106 -13.94 6.50 -5.13
CA LEU A 106 -14.80 7.21 -6.05
C LEU A 106 -13.97 8.22 -6.81
N LEU A 107 -14.06 8.20 -8.14
CA LEU A 107 -13.40 9.17 -9.02
C LEU A 107 -14.42 10.11 -9.63
N PHE A 108 -14.05 11.38 -9.73
CA PHE A 108 -14.84 12.45 -10.32
C PHE A 108 -14.03 13.24 -11.35
N SER A 109 -14.67 13.69 -12.40
CA SER A 109 -14.07 14.60 -13.37
C SER A 109 -13.94 16.01 -12.77
N THR A 110 -12.75 16.59 -12.83
CA THR A 110 -12.59 18.02 -12.47
C THR A 110 -13.10 18.98 -13.52
N LYS A 111 -13.41 18.48 -14.72
CA LYS A 111 -13.96 19.30 -15.83
C LYS A 111 -15.47 19.37 -15.83
N THR A 112 -16.14 18.25 -15.54
CA THR A 112 -17.60 18.15 -15.65
C THR A 112 -18.30 17.95 -14.31
N GLY A 113 -17.56 17.57 -13.24
CA GLY A 113 -18.12 17.19 -11.94
C GLY A 113 -18.75 15.80 -11.92
N GLU A 114 -18.79 15.09 -13.04
CA GLU A 114 -19.42 13.78 -13.14
C GLU A 114 -18.64 12.69 -12.41
N PRO A 115 -19.33 11.70 -11.80
CA PRO A 115 -18.67 10.50 -11.29
C PRO A 115 -18.15 9.66 -12.47
N LEU A 116 -16.85 9.36 -12.46
CA LEU A 116 -16.16 8.60 -13.49
C LEU A 116 -16.11 7.10 -13.18
N ALA A 117 -15.75 6.75 -11.95
CA ALA A 117 -15.62 5.35 -11.55
C ALA A 117 -15.83 5.14 -10.06
N ILE A 118 -16.25 3.92 -9.70
CA ILE A 118 -16.35 3.40 -8.34
C ILE A 118 -15.67 2.03 -8.33
N PHE A 119 -14.74 1.82 -7.40
CA PHE A 119 -14.06 0.53 -7.28
C PHE A 119 -13.55 0.27 -5.85
N PRO A 120 -13.39 -1.02 -5.46
CA PRO A 120 -12.80 -1.37 -4.18
C PRO A 120 -11.30 -1.03 -4.13
N ASP A 121 -10.80 -0.64 -2.97
CA ASP A 121 -9.41 -0.23 -2.81
C ASP A 121 -8.43 -1.40 -2.52
N GLY A 122 -8.93 -2.63 -2.47
CA GLY A 122 -8.15 -3.80 -2.05
C GLY A 122 -6.90 -4.05 -2.86
N MET A 123 -6.95 -3.82 -4.18
CA MET A 123 -5.80 -3.96 -5.08
C MET A 123 -4.90 -2.72 -5.07
N ILE A 124 -5.49 -1.54 -5.15
CA ILE A 124 -4.75 -0.26 -5.23
C ILE A 124 -4.06 0.10 -3.92
N GLN A 125 -4.64 -0.25 -2.78
CA GLN A 125 -4.12 0.16 -1.47
C GLN A 125 -2.67 -0.29 -1.20
N PRO A 126 -2.29 -1.57 -1.35
CA PRO A 126 -0.90 -1.97 -1.18
C PRO A 126 0.02 -1.40 -2.25
N MET A 127 -0.45 -1.25 -3.48
CA MET A 127 0.34 -0.71 -4.59
C MET A 127 0.74 0.74 -4.33
N ARG A 128 -0.22 1.62 -3.97
CA ARG A 128 0.09 3.03 -3.70
C ARG A 128 1.00 3.23 -2.50
N VAL A 129 0.87 2.40 -1.45
CA VAL A 129 1.77 2.46 -0.28
C VAL A 129 3.19 2.10 -0.69
N ALA A 130 3.34 1.04 -1.46
CA ALA A 130 4.63 0.58 -1.94
C ALA A 130 5.26 1.58 -2.94
N ALA A 131 4.47 2.13 -3.85
CA ALA A 131 4.93 3.13 -4.80
C ALA A 131 5.43 4.41 -4.09
N THR A 132 4.77 4.85 -3.01
CA THR A 132 5.26 5.96 -2.18
C THR A 132 6.64 5.65 -1.56
N SER A 133 6.84 4.42 -1.06
CA SER A 133 8.14 3.99 -0.52
C SER A 133 9.20 3.91 -1.62
N ALA A 134 8.83 3.43 -2.80
CA ALA A 134 9.73 3.38 -3.96
C ALA A 134 10.17 4.78 -4.41
N LEU A 135 9.28 5.77 -4.42
CA LEU A 135 9.65 7.17 -4.68
C LEU A 135 10.61 7.71 -3.62
N GLY A 136 10.38 7.41 -2.34
CA GLY A 136 11.34 7.73 -1.29
C GLY A 136 12.72 7.12 -1.56
N ALA A 137 12.78 5.86 -1.95
CA ALA A 137 14.04 5.22 -2.33
C ALA A 137 14.65 5.78 -3.62
N LYS A 138 13.82 6.15 -4.62
CA LYS A 138 14.28 6.82 -5.85
C LYS A 138 14.96 8.15 -5.56
N CYS A 139 14.43 8.92 -4.63
CA CYS A 139 14.95 10.25 -4.32
C CYS A 139 16.09 10.25 -3.28
N LEU A 140 16.10 9.31 -2.35
CA LEU A 140 16.96 9.37 -1.16
C LEU A 140 18.01 8.26 -1.10
N ALA A 141 17.80 7.11 -1.74
CA ALA A 141 18.80 6.05 -1.77
C ALA A 141 19.85 6.31 -2.84
N ARG A 142 21.05 5.78 -2.62
CA ARG A 142 22.13 5.83 -3.63
C ARG A 142 21.66 5.27 -4.96
N GLU A 143 22.07 5.87 -6.06
CA GLU A 143 21.67 5.44 -7.41
C GLU A 143 22.10 4.00 -7.72
N ASN A 144 23.27 3.60 -7.23
CA ASN A 144 23.84 2.25 -7.36
C ASN A 144 23.45 1.30 -6.23
N ALA A 145 22.34 1.56 -5.52
CA ALA A 145 21.84 0.65 -4.49
C ALA A 145 21.26 -0.62 -5.14
N GLU A 146 21.92 -1.75 -4.95
CA GLU A 146 21.55 -3.05 -5.51
C GLU A 146 21.00 -4.03 -4.45
N VAL A 147 21.10 -3.68 -3.17
CA VAL A 147 20.65 -4.51 -2.04
C VAL A 147 19.51 -3.82 -1.30
N VAL A 148 18.40 -4.52 -1.13
CA VAL A 148 17.22 -4.06 -0.40
C VAL A 148 17.01 -4.94 0.82
N THR A 149 16.80 -4.33 1.99
CA THR A 149 16.41 -5.04 3.20
C THR A 149 14.96 -4.76 3.54
N ILE A 150 14.18 -5.83 3.77
CA ILE A 150 12.78 -5.75 4.15
C ILE A 150 12.58 -6.34 5.54
N LEU A 151 11.98 -5.56 6.43
CA LEU A 151 11.58 -5.99 7.76
C LEU A 151 10.11 -6.39 7.76
N GLY A 152 9.87 -7.70 7.81
CA GLY A 152 8.54 -8.30 7.73
C GLY A 152 8.29 -9.01 6.40
N SER A 153 7.49 -10.09 6.47
CA SER A 153 7.11 -10.93 5.33
C SER A 153 5.57 -10.91 5.11
N GLY A 154 4.94 -9.83 5.56
CA GLY A 154 3.48 -9.68 5.48
C GLY A 154 2.99 -9.30 4.09
N TRP A 155 1.69 -9.05 4.00
CA TRP A 155 1.01 -8.67 2.77
C TRP A 155 1.59 -7.42 2.10
N GLN A 156 1.92 -6.39 2.88
CA GLN A 156 2.52 -5.15 2.35
C GLN A 156 3.93 -5.38 1.78
N ALA A 157 4.72 -6.26 2.38
CA ALA A 157 6.09 -6.52 1.94
C ALA A 157 6.18 -6.96 0.47
N ARG A 158 5.18 -7.70 -0.02
CA ARG A 158 5.08 -8.14 -1.43
C ARG A 158 5.02 -6.96 -2.39
N SER A 159 4.19 -5.99 -2.08
CA SER A 159 4.06 -4.79 -2.90
C SER A 159 5.31 -3.92 -2.81
N GLN A 160 5.98 -3.86 -1.66
CA GLN A 160 7.24 -3.13 -1.48
C GLN A 160 8.34 -3.67 -2.41
N VAL A 161 8.50 -5.00 -2.50
CA VAL A 161 9.45 -5.61 -3.46
C VAL A 161 9.12 -5.19 -4.88
N ARG A 162 7.86 -5.34 -5.30
CA ARG A 162 7.43 -5.01 -6.66
C ARG A 162 7.65 -3.54 -7.01
N ALA A 163 7.50 -2.64 -6.05
CA ALA A 163 7.66 -1.22 -6.28
C ALA A 163 9.14 -0.80 -6.34
N ILE A 164 9.99 -1.35 -5.45
CA ILE A 164 11.39 -0.96 -5.39
C ILE A 164 12.17 -1.37 -6.64
N VAL A 165 11.84 -2.52 -7.23
CA VAL A 165 12.47 -2.98 -8.48
C VAL A 165 12.07 -2.13 -9.70
N CYS A 166 11.00 -1.33 -9.59
CA CYS A 166 10.65 -0.37 -10.65
C CYS A 166 11.57 0.86 -10.66
N VAL A 167 12.28 1.14 -9.57
CA VAL A 167 13.07 2.38 -9.42
C VAL A 167 14.56 2.15 -9.15
N ARG A 168 14.97 0.91 -8.86
CA ARG A 168 16.38 0.52 -8.61
C ARG A 168 16.69 -0.82 -9.27
N ASN A 169 17.93 -0.98 -9.69
CA ASN A 169 18.45 -2.24 -10.23
C ASN A 169 18.82 -3.18 -9.07
N VAL A 170 17.79 -3.78 -8.45
CA VAL A 170 17.95 -4.64 -7.28
C VAL A 170 18.50 -6.00 -7.71
N LYS A 171 19.60 -6.44 -7.10
CA LYS A 171 20.21 -7.75 -7.28
C LYS A 171 19.99 -8.68 -6.10
N GLU A 172 19.82 -8.11 -4.91
CA GLU A 172 19.64 -8.88 -3.68
C GLU A 172 18.54 -8.30 -2.81
N ILE A 173 17.67 -9.18 -2.29
CA ILE A 173 16.64 -8.82 -1.32
C ILE A 173 16.88 -9.63 -0.04
N ARG A 174 17.09 -8.92 1.06
CA ARG A 174 17.21 -9.47 2.40
C ARG A 174 15.89 -9.35 3.14
N CYS A 175 15.30 -10.47 3.50
CA CYS A 175 14.06 -10.48 4.24
C CYS A 175 14.28 -10.97 5.68
N TYR A 176 13.86 -10.16 6.64
CA TYR A 176 13.78 -10.54 8.05
C TYR A 176 12.31 -10.69 8.47
N SER A 177 12.01 -11.77 9.17
CA SER A 177 10.73 -11.98 9.85
C SER A 177 10.94 -12.93 11.02
N THR A 178 10.23 -12.75 12.12
CA THR A 178 10.32 -13.59 13.32
C THR A 178 9.90 -15.04 13.06
N ARG A 179 9.04 -15.29 12.05
CA ARG A 179 8.57 -16.64 11.67
C ARG A 179 9.32 -17.13 10.44
N SER A 180 10.09 -18.22 10.58
CA SER A 180 10.87 -18.83 9.49
C SER A 180 10.02 -19.24 8.29
N GLU A 181 8.90 -19.93 8.56
CA GLU A 181 7.99 -20.42 7.51
C GLU A 181 7.46 -19.27 6.63
N MET A 182 7.14 -18.13 7.27
CA MET A 182 6.66 -16.95 6.54
C MET A 182 7.75 -16.28 5.71
N ARG A 183 9.03 -16.35 6.16
CA ARG A 183 10.16 -15.87 5.37
C ARG A 183 10.38 -16.74 4.13
N GLU A 184 10.32 -18.05 4.30
CA GLU A 184 10.51 -19.00 3.21
C GLU A 184 9.40 -18.88 2.17
N ALA A 185 8.15 -18.86 2.60
CA ALA A 185 7.01 -18.65 1.72
C ALA A 185 7.14 -17.32 0.94
N PHE A 186 7.52 -16.24 1.63
CA PHE A 186 7.74 -14.94 1.02
C PHE A 186 8.87 -14.96 0.00
N ALA A 187 10.02 -15.57 0.32
CA ALA A 187 11.15 -15.67 -0.58
C ALA A 187 10.80 -16.49 -1.84
N ASN A 188 10.10 -17.62 -1.67
CA ASN A 188 9.71 -18.47 -2.81
C ASN A 188 8.70 -17.75 -3.72
N GLU A 189 7.76 -17.00 -3.15
CA GLU A 189 6.77 -16.23 -3.92
C GLU A 189 7.36 -15.03 -4.64
N MET A 190 8.35 -14.38 -4.02
CA MET A 190 8.85 -13.08 -4.47
C MET A 190 10.22 -13.13 -5.15
N SER A 191 10.75 -14.34 -5.45
CA SER A 191 11.98 -14.48 -6.21
C SER A 191 11.73 -14.19 -7.70
N PRO A 192 11.91 -12.95 -8.17
CA PRO A 192 11.73 -12.64 -9.59
C PRO A 192 13.06 -12.89 -10.32
N GLY A 193 13.11 -13.91 -11.14
CA GLY A 193 14.19 -14.12 -12.09
C GLY A 193 15.60 -14.04 -11.46
N ASP A 194 16.39 -13.05 -11.89
CA ASP A 194 17.81 -12.90 -11.51
C ASP A 194 18.05 -12.27 -10.13
N VAL A 195 17.01 -11.99 -9.34
CA VAL A 195 17.18 -11.39 -8.01
C VAL A 195 17.41 -12.45 -6.94
N THR A 196 18.54 -12.37 -6.25
CA THR A 196 18.87 -13.27 -5.14
C THR A 196 18.08 -12.91 -3.89
N PHE A 197 17.37 -13.89 -3.33
CA PHE A 197 16.67 -13.73 -2.05
C PHE A 197 17.48 -14.30 -0.90
N VAL A 198 17.89 -13.45 0.05
CA VAL A 198 18.62 -13.84 1.27
C VAL A 198 17.68 -13.83 2.46
N ARG A 199 17.56 -14.97 3.12
CA ARG A 199 16.78 -15.15 4.35
C ARG A 199 17.68 -14.86 5.54
N THR A 200 17.35 -13.85 6.33
CA THR A 200 18.13 -13.55 7.52
C THR A 200 17.34 -13.78 8.80
N SER A 201 17.95 -14.49 9.73
CA SER A 201 17.41 -14.73 11.08
C SER A 201 17.90 -13.71 12.11
N ALA A 202 18.94 -12.94 11.78
CA ALA A 202 19.53 -11.95 12.67
C ALA A 202 19.34 -10.53 12.11
N ALA A 203 19.19 -9.57 13.00
CA ALA A 203 19.07 -8.16 12.67
C ALA A 203 20.43 -7.49 12.34
N TYR A 204 21.35 -8.21 11.71
CA TYR A 204 22.60 -7.63 11.23
C TYR A 204 22.38 -7.09 9.80
N PHE A 205 22.28 -5.78 9.67
CA PHE A 205 22.06 -5.11 8.40
C PHE A 205 23.27 -4.27 8.03
N PRO A 206 24.15 -4.73 7.12
CA PRO A 206 25.09 -3.82 6.47
C PRO A 206 24.30 -2.79 5.64
N LEU A 207 24.94 -1.64 5.38
CA LEU A 207 24.36 -0.49 4.65
C LEU A 207 23.58 -0.89 3.41
N SER A 208 22.25 -0.93 3.52
CA SER A 208 21.28 -1.27 2.49
C SER A 208 20.07 -0.34 2.60
N VAL A 209 19.25 -0.28 1.58
CA VAL A 209 17.95 0.42 1.68
C VAL A 209 17.07 -0.35 2.66
N LEU A 210 16.68 0.29 3.76
CA LEU A 210 15.78 -0.26 4.76
C LEU A 210 14.34 0.15 4.42
N ILE A 211 13.48 -0.83 4.21
CA ILE A 211 12.04 -0.65 4.05
C ILE A 211 11.35 -1.44 5.16
N ALA A 212 10.60 -0.74 6.00
CA ALA A 212 9.88 -1.29 7.14
C ALA A 212 8.37 -1.41 6.89
#